data_37e913c60b6ce0996c85afb430c87439
#
_entry.id   37e913c60b6ce0996c85afb430c87439
#
_cell.length_a   1.000
_cell.length_b   1.000
_cell.length_c   1.000
_cell.angle_alpha   90.00
_cell.angle_beta   90.00
_cell.angle_gamma   90.00
#
_symmetry.space_group_name_H-M   'P 1'
#
loop_
_entity.id
_entity.type
_entity.pdbx_description
1 polymer ?
#
loop_
_entity_poly.entity_id
_entity_poly.type
_entity_poly.pdbx_seq_one_letter_code
_entity_poly.pdbx_strand_id
1 'polypeptide(L)'
;MNEGLYKDSINRSYYAAFYAVKAVLALSTVDFKRHKDVMGYFNKEYVAKEVFPREIGRKLGTLQRVREKSDYDDFYIASKEKANEQFQTAELVISVVKKYLEKKSILKHCVNI
;
A
#
# COMPACT_ATOMS: atom_id res chain seq x y z
N MET A 1 15.35 21.32 8.50
CA MET A 1 15.77 20.99 7.14
C MET A 1 15.33 19.63 6.70
N ASN A 2 15.53 18.62 7.53
CA ASN A 2 15.27 17.24 7.13
C ASN A 2 13.80 16.82 7.27
N GLU A 3 13.01 17.57 8.02
CA GLU A 3 11.61 17.26 8.24
C GLU A 3 10.80 17.22 6.95
N GLY A 4 11.06 18.15 6.04
CA GLY A 4 10.39 18.18 4.74
C GLY A 4 10.70 16.95 3.92
N LEU A 5 11.94 16.48 3.96
CA LEU A 5 12.36 15.26 3.27
C LEU A 5 11.70 14.03 3.87
N TYR A 6 11.56 13.99 5.20
CA TYR A 6 10.92 12.85 5.86
C TYR A 6 9.42 12.82 5.60
N LYS A 7 8.75 13.96 5.57
CA LYS A 7 7.33 14.03 5.19
C LYS A 7 7.14 13.56 3.75
N ASP A 8 8.02 13.97 2.85
CA ASP A 8 7.99 13.56 1.47
C ASP A 8 8.19 12.04 1.34
N SER A 9 9.15 11.49 2.10
CA SER A 9 9.40 10.05 2.12
C SER A 9 8.19 9.26 2.61
N ILE A 10 7.54 9.74 3.67
CA ILE A 10 6.32 9.13 4.21
C ILE A 10 5.22 9.11 3.13
N ASN A 11 5.05 10.22 2.45
CA ASN A 11 4.06 10.35 1.40
C ASN A 11 4.33 9.39 0.24
N ARG A 12 5.58 9.33 -0.20
CA ARG A 12 5.99 8.42 -1.28
C ARG A 12 5.82 6.96 -0.91
N SER A 13 6.13 6.60 0.34
CA SER A 13 5.94 5.23 0.83
C SER A 13 4.48 4.83 0.77
N TYR A 14 3.60 5.71 1.21
CA TYR A 14 2.16 5.46 1.13
C TYR A 14 1.71 5.26 -0.32
N TYR A 15 2.08 6.16 -1.22
CA TYR A 15 1.64 6.07 -2.61
C TYR A 15 2.21 4.87 -3.33
N ALA A 16 3.44 4.47 -3.01
CA ALA A 16 4.02 3.26 -3.60
C ALA A 16 3.18 2.04 -3.25
N ALA A 17 2.80 1.90 -1.98
CA ALA A 17 1.95 0.81 -1.53
C ALA A 17 0.54 0.92 -2.13
N PHE A 18 0.01 2.14 -2.20
CA PHE A 18 -1.31 2.39 -2.79
C PHE A 18 -1.37 1.95 -4.25
N TYR A 19 -0.36 2.30 -5.04
CA TYR A 19 -0.33 1.89 -6.45
C TYR A 19 -0.13 0.40 -6.61
N ALA A 20 0.58 -0.25 -5.69
CA ALA A 20 0.69 -1.70 -5.69
C ALA A 20 -0.68 -2.35 -5.48
N VAL A 21 -1.45 -1.83 -4.54
CA VAL A 21 -2.83 -2.29 -4.29
C VAL A 21 -3.71 -2.07 -5.52
N LYS A 22 -3.59 -0.90 -6.17
CA LYS A 22 -4.34 -0.61 -7.39
C LYS A 22 -4.01 -1.61 -8.51
N ALA A 23 -2.75 -2.03 -8.59
CA ALA A 23 -2.36 -3.02 -9.58
C ALA A 23 -3.06 -4.36 -9.37
N VAL A 24 -3.24 -4.75 -8.09
CA VAL A 24 -4.00 -5.96 -7.77
C VAL A 24 -5.45 -5.81 -8.21
N LEU A 25 -6.07 -4.68 -7.89
CA LEU A 25 -7.48 -4.44 -8.25
C LEU A 25 -7.68 -4.36 -9.76
N ALA A 26 -6.68 -3.92 -10.49
CA ALA A 26 -6.77 -3.85 -11.95
C ALA A 26 -6.96 -5.21 -12.59
N LEU A 27 -6.51 -6.29 -11.93
CA LEU A 27 -6.71 -7.64 -12.43
C LEU A 27 -8.19 -8.06 -12.43
N SER A 28 -9.00 -7.44 -11.58
CA SER A 28 -10.43 -7.72 -11.51
C SER A 28 -11.27 -6.67 -12.24
N THR A 29 -10.64 -5.84 -13.07
CA THR A 29 -11.26 -4.79 -13.85
C THR A 29 -12.05 -3.76 -13.02
N VAL A 30 -11.62 -3.59 -11.77
CA VAL A 30 -12.24 -2.62 -10.86
C VAL A 30 -11.38 -1.36 -10.79
N ASP A 31 -12.01 -0.21 -10.92
CA ASP A 31 -11.33 1.07 -10.80
C ASP A 31 -12.09 1.97 -9.83
N PHE A 32 -11.35 2.68 -9.00
CA PHE A 32 -11.92 3.58 -8.00
C PHE A 32 -11.24 4.94 -8.08
N LYS A 33 -12.03 5.98 -7.94
CA LYS A 33 -11.53 7.34 -8.00
C LYS A 33 -10.94 7.85 -6.68
N ARG A 34 -11.41 7.30 -5.55
CA ARG A 34 -10.96 7.74 -4.23
C ARG A 34 -10.11 6.69 -3.54
N HIS A 35 -9.06 7.15 -2.85
CA HIS A 35 -8.16 6.25 -2.11
C HIS A 35 -8.90 5.42 -1.07
N LYS A 36 -9.87 6.02 -0.39
CA LYS A 36 -10.67 5.32 0.62
C LYS A 36 -11.40 4.13 0.02
N ASP A 37 -11.96 4.29 -1.16
CA ASP A 37 -12.70 3.24 -1.83
C ASP A 37 -11.78 2.09 -2.24
N VAL A 38 -10.57 2.42 -2.73
CA VAL A 38 -9.57 1.44 -3.12
C VAL A 38 -9.16 0.58 -1.92
N MET A 39 -8.80 1.24 -0.82
CA MET A 39 -8.34 0.51 0.37
C MET A 39 -9.47 -0.30 1.01
N GLY A 40 -10.68 0.25 1.06
CA GLY A 40 -11.84 -0.45 1.60
C GLY A 40 -12.16 -1.71 0.81
N TYR A 41 -12.15 -1.60 -0.51
CA TYR A 41 -12.42 -2.74 -1.37
C TYR A 41 -11.33 -3.81 -1.21
N PHE A 42 -10.06 -3.38 -1.19
CA PHE A 42 -8.95 -4.32 -1.02
C PHE A 42 -9.06 -5.08 0.30
N ASN A 43 -9.35 -4.38 1.39
CA ASN A 43 -9.49 -5.02 2.69
C ASN A 43 -10.66 -6.01 2.71
N LYS A 44 -11.78 -5.66 2.10
CA LYS A 44 -12.96 -6.51 2.08
C LYS A 44 -12.76 -7.75 1.20
N GLU A 45 -12.23 -7.56 0.01
CA GLU A 45 -12.16 -8.62 -0.99
C GLU A 45 -10.88 -9.44 -0.98
N TYR A 46 -9.81 -8.91 -0.40
CA TYR A 46 -8.52 -9.60 -0.43
C TYR A 46 -7.99 -9.92 0.96
N VAL A 47 -8.10 -9.00 1.91
CA VAL A 47 -7.58 -9.24 3.25
C VAL A 47 -8.56 -10.05 4.09
N ALA A 48 -9.82 -9.67 4.13
CA ALA A 48 -10.84 -10.38 4.90
C ALA A 48 -11.05 -11.79 4.39
N LYS A 49 -10.91 -12.02 3.09
CA LYS A 49 -11.03 -13.35 2.47
C LYS A 49 -9.72 -14.12 2.46
N GLU A 50 -8.71 -13.63 3.15
CA GLU A 50 -7.42 -14.29 3.34
C GLU A 50 -6.62 -14.53 2.06
N VAL A 51 -6.88 -13.75 0.99
CA VAL A 51 -6.03 -13.76 -0.21
C VAL A 51 -4.67 -13.17 0.14
N PHE A 52 -4.67 -12.13 0.99
CA PHE A 52 -3.47 -11.55 1.56
C PHE A 52 -3.53 -11.67 3.09
N PRO A 53 -2.38 -11.78 3.77
CA PRO A 53 -2.36 -11.85 5.24
C PRO A 53 -2.99 -10.62 5.87
N ARG A 54 -3.59 -10.79 7.05
CA ARG A 54 -4.18 -9.68 7.80
C ARG A 54 -3.16 -8.59 8.10
N GLU A 55 -1.91 -8.98 8.27
CA GLU A 55 -0.82 -8.04 8.53
C GLU A 55 -0.70 -7.00 7.42
N ILE A 56 -0.94 -7.39 6.17
CA ILE A 56 -0.88 -6.46 5.03
C ILE A 56 -1.94 -5.37 5.18
N GLY A 57 -3.16 -5.75 5.58
CA GLY A 57 -4.22 -4.77 5.84
C GLY A 57 -3.85 -3.79 6.94
N ARG A 58 -3.24 -4.29 8.03
CA ARG A 58 -2.79 -3.45 9.13
C ARG A 58 -1.69 -2.48 8.70
N LYS A 59 -0.74 -2.97 7.91
CA LYS A 59 0.36 -2.15 7.42
C LYS A 59 -0.12 -1.06 6.48
N LEU A 60 -1.07 -1.38 5.62
CA LEU A 60 -1.68 -0.37 4.74
C LEU A 60 -2.41 0.69 5.56
N GLY A 61 -3.14 0.27 6.60
CA GLY A 61 -3.81 1.20 7.50
C GLY A 61 -2.84 2.12 8.21
N THR A 62 -1.69 1.58 8.65
CA THR A 62 -0.65 2.37 9.30
C THR A 62 -0.06 3.39 8.34
N LEU A 63 0.25 2.98 7.12
CA LEU A 63 0.78 3.88 6.09
C LEU A 63 -0.19 5.03 5.84
N GLN A 64 -1.46 4.73 5.74
CA GLN A 64 -2.49 5.75 5.50
C GLN A 64 -2.60 6.72 6.67
N ARG A 65 -2.65 6.21 7.89
CA ARG A 65 -2.78 7.06 9.09
C ARG A 65 -1.57 7.98 9.27
N VAL A 66 -0.37 7.44 9.09
CA VAL A 66 0.85 8.25 9.25
C VAL A 66 0.93 9.31 8.17
N ARG A 67 0.57 8.96 6.94
CA ARG A 67 0.55 9.93 5.84
C ARG A 67 -0.46 11.06 6.12
N GLU A 68 -1.66 10.71 6.58
CA GLU A 68 -2.68 11.71 6.90
C GLU A 68 -2.22 12.63 8.01
N LYS A 69 -1.62 12.09 9.07
CA LYS A 69 -1.09 12.91 10.16
C LYS A 69 0.02 13.84 9.65
N SER A 70 0.90 13.31 8.82
CA SER A 70 2.00 14.11 8.27
C SER A 70 1.50 15.26 7.40
N ASP A 71 0.43 15.04 6.64
CA ASP A 71 -0.10 16.06 5.73
C ASP A 71 -1.02 17.07 6.41
N TYR A 72 -1.82 16.63 7.40
CA TYR A 72 -2.91 17.45 7.93
C TYR A 72 -2.75 17.90 9.37
N ASP A 73 -1.79 17.35 10.11
CA ASP A 73 -1.54 17.76 11.49
C ASP A 73 -0.37 18.72 11.52
N ASP A 74 -0.65 20.00 11.80
CA ASP A 74 0.39 21.04 11.83
C ASP A 74 1.45 20.80 12.90
N PHE A 75 1.11 20.02 13.91
CA PHE A 75 2.03 19.75 15.02
C PHE A 75 2.79 18.43 14.84
N TYR A 76 2.52 17.70 13.77
CA TYR A 76 3.19 16.43 13.51
C TYR A 76 4.64 16.68 13.09
N ILE A 77 5.56 16.01 13.77
CA ILE A 77 6.99 16.09 13.44
C ILE A 77 7.39 14.79 12.78
N ALA A 78 7.73 14.86 11.50
CA ALA A 78 8.22 13.71 10.77
C ALA A 78 9.69 13.46 11.12
N SER A 79 10.00 12.27 11.63
CA SER A 79 11.36 11.90 11.99
C SER A 79 11.96 10.96 10.95
N LYS A 80 13.29 10.87 10.95
CA LYS A 80 14.00 9.91 10.10
C LYS A 80 13.56 8.47 10.43
N GLU A 81 13.40 8.17 11.72
CA GLU A 81 12.96 6.85 12.16
C GLU A 81 11.60 6.50 11.62
N LYS A 82 10.65 7.43 11.72
CA LYS A 82 9.30 7.21 11.23
C LYS A 82 9.30 7.05 9.70
N ALA A 83 10.07 7.85 9.00
CA ALA A 83 10.19 7.73 7.55
C ALA A 83 10.74 6.36 7.15
N ASN A 84 11.78 5.88 7.87
CA ASN A 84 12.35 4.56 7.60
C ASN A 84 11.35 3.43 7.90
N GLU A 85 10.60 3.54 8.99
CA GLU A 85 9.58 2.56 9.32
C GLU A 85 8.52 2.45 8.21
N GLN A 86 8.06 3.59 7.72
CA GLN A 86 7.06 3.62 6.67
C GLN A 86 7.61 3.08 5.36
N PHE A 87 8.86 3.40 5.06
CA PHE A 87 9.53 2.87 3.88
C PHE A 87 9.61 1.34 3.92
N GLN A 88 10.03 0.78 5.06
CA GLN A 88 10.15 -0.67 5.23
C GLN A 88 8.77 -1.34 5.16
N THR A 89 7.77 -0.69 5.74
CA THR A 89 6.39 -1.19 5.69
C THR A 89 5.89 -1.24 4.25
N ALA A 90 6.15 -0.18 3.48
CA ALA A 90 5.76 -0.13 2.08
C ALA A 90 6.49 -1.20 1.26
N GLU A 91 7.79 -1.40 1.52
CA GLU A 91 8.57 -2.43 0.83
C GLU A 91 7.97 -3.82 1.05
N LEU A 92 7.56 -4.11 2.28
CA LEU A 92 6.95 -5.40 2.59
C LEU A 92 5.64 -5.59 1.83
N VAL A 93 4.78 -4.57 1.83
CA VAL A 93 3.53 -4.62 1.10
C VAL A 93 3.78 -4.84 -0.39
N ILE A 94 4.69 -4.08 -0.96
CA ILE A 94 5.03 -4.18 -2.38
C ILE A 94 5.60 -5.56 -2.71
N SER A 95 6.45 -6.11 -1.86
CA SER A 95 7.03 -7.43 -2.05
C SER A 95 5.95 -8.51 -2.10
N VAL A 96 4.99 -8.45 -1.18
CA VAL A 96 3.90 -9.43 -1.13
C VAL A 96 2.99 -9.28 -2.35
N VAL A 97 2.68 -8.05 -2.74
CA VAL A 97 1.88 -7.79 -3.94
C VAL A 97 2.59 -8.29 -5.19
N LYS A 98 3.89 -8.02 -5.30
CA LYS A 98 4.68 -8.44 -6.45
C LYS A 98 4.65 -9.95 -6.61
N LYS A 99 4.81 -10.70 -5.53
CA LYS A 99 4.73 -12.16 -5.56
C LYS A 99 3.36 -12.63 -6.03
N TYR A 100 2.31 -11.97 -5.55
CA TYR A 100 0.95 -12.29 -5.94
C TYR A 100 0.74 -12.06 -7.44
N LEU A 101 1.20 -10.92 -7.95
CA LEU A 101 1.08 -10.59 -9.36
C LEU A 101 1.86 -11.54 -10.24
N GLU A 102 3.07 -11.90 -9.83
CA GLU A 102 3.90 -12.88 -10.56
C GLU A 102 3.22 -14.24 -10.65
N LYS A 103 2.65 -14.69 -9.54
CA LYS A 103 1.93 -15.95 -9.48
C LYS A 103 0.73 -15.96 -10.41
N LYS A 104 -0.03 -14.86 -10.44
CA LYS A 104 -1.19 -14.73 -11.33
C LYS A 104 -0.77 -14.68 -12.79
N SER A 105 0.34 -14.01 -13.10
CA SER A 105 0.87 -13.94 -14.44
C SER A 105 1.29 -15.33 -14.95
N ILE A 106 1.96 -16.12 -14.11
CA ILE A 106 2.37 -17.48 -14.45
C ILE A 106 1.15 -18.34 -14.74
N LEU A 107 0.13 -18.29 -13.87
CA LEU A 107 -1.09 -19.06 -14.05
C LEU A 107 -1.82 -18.69 -15.34
N LYS A 108 -1.91 -17.39 -15.63
CA LYS A 108 -2.53 -16.90 -16.84
C LYS A 108 -1.76 -17.37 -18.08
N HIS A 109 -0.43 -17.34 -18.01
CA HIS A 109 0.43 -17.77 -19.10
C HIS A 109 0.24 -19.27 -19.36
N CYS A 110 0.18 -20.08 -18.32
CA CYS A 110 -0.03 -21.51 -18.44
C CYS A 110 -1.40 -21.85 -19.04
N VAL A 111 -2.42 -21.08 -18.68
CA VAL A 111 -3.78 -21.29 -19.18
C VAL A 111 -3.88 -20.96 -20.69
N ASN A 112 -3.07 -20.03 -21.16
CA ASN A 112 -3.09 -19.59 -22.56
C ASN A 112 -2.29 -20.49 -23.50
N ILE A 113 -1.66 -21.51 -22.98
CA ILE A 113 -0.97 -22.51 -23.78
C ILE A 113 -1.94 -23.63 -24.14
#